data_6d2841f2b5a975bbb17b50552b94efe7
#
_entry.id   6d2841f2b5a975bbb17b50552b94efe7
#
_cell.length_a   1.000
_cell.length_b   1.000
_cell.length_c   1.000
_cell.angle_alpha   90.00
_cell.angle_beta   90.00
_cell.angle_gamma   90.00
#
_symmetry.space_group_name_H-M   'P 1'
#
loop_
_entity.id
_entity.type
_entity.pdbx_description
1 polymer ?
#
loop_
_entity_poly.entity_id
_entity_poly.type
_entity_poly.pdbx_seq_one_letter_code
_entity_poly.pdbx_strand_id
1 'polypeptide(L)'
;MKKINDAIASIKPLDEKAMAEARMRQDNLTKPQGSLGQLETLSIQVAGIKGTPTPRIVHKVIFTLAGDHGVTEEGVSAYPSEVTPQMVYNFLRGGAGINVLARHVGARVVIADFGVSSVLQKHPELKDKKINMGTRNMTKGPVMSREEAIRSVEAGIELVEEELPKGIDILGTGDMGIGNTTSSSAIAAVLTGVDVATVTGRGTGLDDEVWRRKVEVIQKALEINRPNPDDGIDVLSKVGGFEIGGIAGVILAGAKYRIPVVIDGFISGAAALIATSLSPQTKLYLIASHQSVEQGHQIILEHLDLKPLLNLDMRLGEGTGAALGIFLVEASLKILDEMATFSEAGVSEKI
;
A
#
# COMPACT_ATOMS: atom_id res chain seq x y z
N MET A 1 8.22 -19.17 0.68
CA MET A 1 8.36 -19.08 -0.81
C MET A 1 7.26 -19.75 -1.62
N LYS A 2 6.66 -20.87 -1.16
CA LYS A 2 5.66 -21.57 -1.98
C LYS A 2 4.45 -20.68 -2.29
N LYS A 3 3.83 -20.09 -1.27
CA LYS A 3 2.66 -19.20 -1.47
C LYS A 3 2.98 -17.96 -2.30
N ILE A 4 4.17 -17.40 -2.12
CA ILE A 4 4.64 -16.27 -2.94
C ILE A 4 4.73 -16.69 -4.41
N ASN A 5 5.41 -17.81 -4.69
CA ASN A 5 5.55 -18.32 -6.06
C ASN A 5 4.19 -18.67 -6.69
N ASP A 6 3.29 -19.29 -5.93
CA ASP A 6 1.92 -19.60 -6.39
C ASP A 6 1.12 -18.32 -6.68
N ALA A 7 1.28 -17.27 -5.87
CA ALA A 7 0.67 -15.98 -6.12
C ALA A 7 1.20 -15.35 -7.39
N ILE A 8 2.52 -15.24 -7.53
CA ILE A 8 3.19 -14.66 -8.71
C ILE A 8 2.78 -15.39 -10.00
N ALA A 9 2.79 -16.72 -9.99
CA ALA A 9 2.40 -17.52 -11.15
C ALA A 9 0.92 -17.34 -11.56
N SER A 10 0.09 -16.86 -10.64
CA SER A 10 -1.34 -16.63 -10.86
C SER A 10 -1.67 -15.22 -11.33
N ILE A 11 -0.74 -14.26 -11.24
CA ILE A 11 -0.95 -12.89 -11.69
C ILE A 11 -1.04 -12.87 -13.21
N LYS A 12 -2.13 -12.34 -13.74
CA LYS A 12 -2.41 -12.25 -15.17
C LYS A 12 -2.30 -10.80 -15.66
N PRO A 13 -2.05 -10.56 -16.95
CA PRO A 13 -2.22 -9.24 -17.54
C PRO A 13 -3.67 -8.76 -17.39
N LEU A 14 -3.88 -7.46 -17.55
CA LEU A 14 -5.22 -6.88 -17.57
C LEU A 14 -6.01 -7.42 -18.78
N ASP A 15 -7.33 -7.42 -18.66
CA ASP A 15 -8.22 -7.83 -19.74
C ASP A 15 -8.38 -6.67 -20.73
N GLU A 16 -7.66 -6.74 -21.86
CA GLU A 16 -7.65 -5.68 -22.87
C GLU A 16 -9.02 -5.53 -23.56
N LYS A 17 -9.81 -6.61 -23.67
CA LYS A 17 -11.16 -6.54 -24.25
C LYS A 17 -12.08 -5.74 -23.33
N ALA A 18 -12.10 -6.05 -22.05
CA ALA A 18 -12.87 -5.28 -21.06
C ALA A 18 -12.45 -3.81 -21.01
N MET A 19 -11.14 -3.53 -21.11
CA MET A 19 -10.62 -2.15 -21.19
C MET A 19 -11.07 -1.42 -22.45
N ALA A 20 -11.06 -2.08 -23.61
CA ALA A 20 -11.50 -1.49 -24.87
C ALA A 20 -13.00 -1.17 -24.85
N GLU A 21 -13.83 -2.07 -24.33
CA GLU A 21 -15.27 -1.85 -24.18
C GLU A 21 -15.58 -0.73 -23.18
N ALA A 22 -14.89 -0.68 -22.04
CA ALA A 22 -15.01 0.40 -21.06
C ALA A 22 -14.60 1.76 -21.67
N ARG A 23 -13.52 1.80 -22.46
CA ARG A 23 -13.07 3.01 -23.15
C ARG A 23 -14.10 3.48 -24.15
N MET A 24 -14.63 2.57 -24.98
CA MET A 24 -15.66 2.90 -25.93
C MET A 24 -16.90 3.51 -25.25
N ARG A 25 -17.33 2.97 -24.09
CA ARG A 25 -18.43 3.55 -23.33
C ARG A 25 -18.05 4.93 -22.77
N GLN A 26 -16.84 5.11 -22.19
CA GLN A 26 -16.36 6.41 -21.69
C GLN A 26 -16.36 7.50 -22.78
N ASP A 27 -15.96 7.15 -24.00
CA ASP A 27 -15.88 8.08 -25.12
C ASP A 27 -17.26 8.52 -25.61
N ASN A 28 -18.30 7.71 -25.38
CA ASN A 28 -19.68 7.98 -25.76
C ASN A 28 -20.56 8.59 -24.67
N LEU A 29 -20.06 8.77 -23.43
CA LEU A 29 -20.79 9.46 -22.37
C LEU A 29 -21.00 10.95 -22.70
N THR A 30 -22.10 11.55 -22.18
CA THR A 30 -22.53 12.94 -22.43
C THR A 30 -21.54 13.98 -21.88
N LYS A 31 -20.29 13.91 -22.32
CA LYS A 31 -19.19 14.78 -21.91
C LYS A 31 -18.17 14.93 -23.04
N PRO A 32 -17.37 15.99 -23.07
CA PRO A 32 -16.18 16.02 -23.93
C PRO A 32 -15.24 14.86 -23.59
N GLN A 33 -14.70 14.18 -24.59
CA GLN A 33 -13.75 13.09 -24.40
C GLN A 33 -12.54 13.57 -23.59
N GLY A 34 -12.12 12.78 -22.59
CA GLY A 34 -11.00 13.10 -21.71
C GLY A 34 -11.30 14.14 -20.61
N SER A 35 -12.50 14.75 -20.58
CA SER A 35 -12.80 15.85 -19.66
C SER A 35 -12.83 15.48 -18.17
N LEU A 36 -12.97 14.22 -17.82
CA LEU A 36 -12.89 13.70 -16.44
C LEU A 36 -11.48 13.21 -16.07
N GLY A 37 -10.53 13.30 -16.99
CA GLY A 37 -9.11 13.05 -16.72
C GLY A 37 -8.84 11.68 -16.10
N GLN A 38 -8.23 11.66 -14.92
CA GLN A 38 -7.86 10.41 -14.24
C GLN A 38 -9.04 9.50 -13.90
N LEU A 39 -10.25 10.03 -13.69
CA LEU A 39 -11.42 9.18 -13.42
C LEU A 39 -11.77 8.27 -14.60
N GLU A 40 -11.52 8.72 -15.85
CA GLU A 40 -11.73 7.90 -17.04
C GLU A 40 -10.72 6.75 -17.11
N THR A 41 -9.42 7.07 -16.97
CA THR A 41 -8.35 6.06 -17.00
C THR A 41 -8.48 5.06 -15.87
N LEU A 42 -8.91 5.52 -14.68
CA LEU A 42 -9.11 4.70 -13.51
C LEU A 42 -10.22 3.65 -13.71
N SER A 43 -11.37 4.07 -14.25
CA SER A 43 -12.47 3.15 -14.55
C SER A 43 -12.07 2.09 -15.59
N ILE A 44 -11.30 2.48 -16.62
CA ILE A 44 -10.78 1.58 -17.65
C ILE A 44 -9.78 0.57 -17.04
N GLN A 45 -8.86 1.03 -16.17
CA GLN A 45 -7.92 0.16 -15.48
C GLN A 45 -8.67 -0.88 -14.64
N VAL A 46 -9.66 -0.45 -13.85
CA VAL A 46 -10.44 -1.37 -13.01
C VAL A 46 -11.26 -2.35 -13.85
N ALA A 47 -11.80 -1.93 -15.00
CA ALA A 47 -12.43 -2.82 -15.97
C ALA A 47 -11.47 -3.94 -16.43
N GLY A 48 -10.23 -3.58 -16.77
CA GLY A 48 -9.16 -4.53 -17.11
C GLY A 48 -8.78 -5.46 -15.95
N ILE A 49 -8.69 -4.95 -14.73
CA ILE A 49 -8.42 -5.75 -13.54
C ILE A 49 -9.53 -6.77 -13.30
N LYS A 50 -10.79 -6.33 -13.31
CA LYS A 50 -11.96 -7.19 -13.02
C LYS A 50 -12.38 -8.09 -14.19
N GLY A 51 -11.91 -7.80 -15.42
CA GLY A 51 -12.28 -8.55 -16.63
C GLY A 51 -13.74 -8.33 -17.04
N THR A 52 -14.31 -7.16 -16.76
CA THR A 52 -15.67 -6.75 -17.14
C THR A 52 -15.69 -5.27 -17.50
N PRO A 53 -16.43 -4.83 -18.55
CA PRO A 53 -16.44 -3.43 -18.98
C PRO A 53 -17.11 -2.47 -18.00
N THR A 54 -18.00 -2.96 -17.13
CA THR A 54 -18.73 -2.17 -16.12
C THR A 54 -18.62 -2.82 -14.74
N PRO A 55 -17.41 -2.79 -14.11
CA PRO A 55 -17.21 -3.40 -12.82
C PRO A 55 -17.93 -2.61 -11.71
N ARG A 56 -18.40 -3.33 -10.69
CA ARG A 56 -19.02 -2.75 -9.50
C ARG A 56 -18.20 -3.06 -8.26
N ILE A 57 -18.20 -2.13 -7.30
CA ILE A 57 -17.57 -2.27 -6.00
C ILE A 57 -18.66 -2.24 -4.93
N VAL A 58 -18.78 -3.35 -4.20
CA VAL A 58 -19.67 -3.51 -3.04
C VAL A 58 -18.85 -3.68 -1.78
N HIS A 59 -17.88 -4.57 -1.81
CA HIS A 59 -17.06 -4.95 -0.64
C HIS A 59 -15.70 -4.24 -0.68
N LYS A 60 -15.60 -3.18 0.10
CA LYS A 60 -14.39 -2.34 0.27
C LYS A 60 -13.66 -2.76 1.54
N VAL A 61 -12.38 -3.04 1.47
CA VAL A 61 -11.57 -3.52 2.60
C VAL A 61 -10.26 -2.76 2.69
N ILE A 62 -9.89 -2.31 3.88
CA ILE A 62 -8.59 -1.70 4.15
C ILE A 62 -7.86 -2.60 5.14
N PHE A 63 -6.65 -3.02 4.78
CA PHE A 63 -5.78 -3.84 5.61
C PHE A 63 -4.76 -2.93 6.32
N THR A 64 -4.92 -2.74 7.62
CA THR A 64 -4.00 -1.95 8.46
C THR A 64 -3.14 -2.89 9.28
N LEU A 65 -1.86 -3.00 8.91
CA LEU A 65 -0.90 -3.96 9.47
C LEU A 65 0.03 -3.24 10.44
N ALA A 66 0.28 -3.85 11.61
CA ALA A 66 1.10 -3.26 12.66
C ALA A 66 2.40 -4.06 12.91
N GLY A 67 3.51 -3.33 13.08
CA GLY A 67 4.82 -3.91 13.43
C GLY A 67 5.79 -2.87 13.97
N ASP A 68 6.62 -3.26 14.93
CA ASP A 68 7.64 -2.42 15.53
C ASP A 68 9.01 -2.62 14.90
N HIS A 69 9.82 -1.56 14.95
CA HIS A 69 11.13 -1.50 14.34
C HIS A 69 12.24 -1.27 15.38
N GLY A 70 13.19 -2.19 15.48
CA GLY A 70 14.32 -2.08 16.40
C GLY A 70 15.25 -0.87 16.13
N VAL A 71 15.17 -0.26 14.95
CA VAL A 71 15.91 0.95 14.62
C VAL A 71 15.51 2.17 15.46
N THR A 72 14.38 2.12 16.16
CA THR A 72 13.97 3.16 17.11
C THR A 72 14.98 3.38 18.25
N GLU A 73 15.81 2.36 18.57
CA GLU A 73 16.94 2.47 19.50
C GLU A 73 17.95 3.56 19.10
N GLU A 74 18.02 3.91 17.82
CA GLU A 74 18.93 4.94 17.28
C GLU A 74 18.35 6.37 17.39
N GLY A 75 17.19 6.57 18.03
CA GLY A 75 16.58 7.88 18.21
C GLY A 75 16.09 8.53 16.91
N VAL A 76 15.61 7.74 15.95
CA VAL A 76 15.15 8.20 14.62
C VAL A 76 13.66 8.53 14.56
N SER A 77 12.97 8.50 15.69
CA SER A 77 11.53 8.76 15.80
C SER A 77 11.25 9.78 16.92
N ALA A 78 10.27 10.67 16.68
CA ALA A 78 9.77 11.59 17.69
C ALA A 78 8.85 10.92 18.73
N TYR A 79 8.33 9.72 18.42
CA TYR A 79 7.42 8.97 19.30
C TYR A 79 8.09 7.69 19.80
N PRO A 80 7.82 7.30 21.07
CA PRO A 80 8.30 6.04 21.62
C PRO A 80 7.55 4.84 21.04
N SER A 81 8.16 3.65 21.07
CA SER A 81 7.60 2.43 20.47
C SER A 81 6.26 1.98 21.09
N GLU A 82 5.99 2.38 22.35
CA GLU A 82 4.74 2.10 23.04
C GLU A 82 3.51 2.68 22.33
N VAL A 83 3.70 3.65 21.43
CA VAL A 83 2.61 4.20 20.60
C VAL A 83 2.05 3.16 19.65
N THR A 84 2.86 2.23 19.15
CA THR A 84 2.38 1.18 18.22
C THR A 84 1.26 0.32 18.84
N PRO A 85 1.43 -0.35 19.99
CA PRO A 85 0.35 -1.11 20.61
C PRO A 85 -0.83 -0.24 21.04
N GLN A 86 -0.61 1.00 21.47
CA GLN A 86 -1.67 1.93 21.82
C GLN A 86 -2.55 2.25 20.62
N MET A 87 -1.95 2.45 19.45
CA MET A 87 -2.68 2.68 18.20
C MET A 87 -3.43 1.44 17.72
N VAL A 88 -2.88 0.23 17.88
CA VAL A 88 -3.62 -1.01 17.60
C VAL A 88 -4.91 -1.06 18.42
N TYR A 89 -4.84 -0.76 19.73
CA TYR A 89 -6.05 -0.70 20.56
C TYR A 89 -7.01 0.43 20.14
N ASN A 90 -6.48 1.57 19.67
CA ASN A 90 -7.31 2.66 19.16
C ASN A 90 -8.05 2.25 17.87
N PHE A 91 -7.40 1.52 16.96
CA PHE A 91 -8.04 0.94 15.77
C PHE A 91 -9.19 0.00 16.15
N LEU A 92 -8.96 -0.90 17.13
CA LEU A 92 -9.96 -1.84 17.60
C LEU A 92 -11.16 -1.17 18.26
N ARG A 93 -10.95 0.00 18.90
CA ARG A 93 -12.01 0.84 19.48
C ARG A 93 -12.73 1.71 18.45
N GLY A 94 -12.25 1.76 17.21
CA GLY A 94 -12.85 2.56 16.16
C GLY A 94 -12.56 4.06 16.23
N GLY A 95 -11.51 4.48 16.97
CA GLY A 95 -11.21 5.89 17.27
C GLY A 95 -10.11 6.54 16.40
N ALA A 96 -9.43 5.78 15.56
CA ALA A 96 -8.34 6.30 14.73
C ALA A 96 -8.83 6.96 13.43
N GLY A 97 -7.94 7.68 12.75
CA GLY A 97 -8.25 8.37 11.50
C GLY A 97 -8.79 7.43 10.43
N ILE A 98 -8.17 6.27 10.26
CA ILE A 98 -8.65 5.25 9.32
C ILE A 98 -10.06 4.76 9.65
N ASN A 99 -10.41 4.57 10.91
CA ASN A 99 -11.74 4.12 11.28
C ASN A 99 -12.83 5.12 10.88
N VAL A 100 -12.54 6.43 11.03
CA VAL A 100 -13.46 7.51 10.64
C VAL A 100 -13.65 7.54 9.13
N LEU A 101 -12.55 7.53 8.37
CA LEU A 101 -12.60 7.58 6.91
C LEU A 101 -13.18 6.28 6.32
N ALA A 102 -12.85 5.12 6.88
CA ALA A 102 -13.41 3.85 6.43
C ALA A 102 -14.94 3.81 6.62
N ARG A 103 -15.47 4.28 7.76
CA ARG A 103 -16.92 4.42 7.96
C ARG A 103 -17.55 5.38 6.96
N HIS A 104 -16.88 6.49 6.65
CA HIS A 104 -17.36 7.48 5.69
C HIS A 104 -17.52 6.89 4.28
N VAL A 105 -16.56 6.08 3.85
CA VAL A 105 -16.57 5.46 2.51
C VAL A 105 -17.24 4.07 2.46
N GLY A 106 -17.75 3.59 3.60
CA GLY A 106 -18.37 2.26 3.70
C GLY A 106 -17.39 1.10 3.53
N ALA A 107 -16.14 1.26 3.96
CA ALA A 107 -15.14 0.21 3.96
C ALA A 107 -15.01 -0.44 5.34
N ARG A 108 -14.73 -1.75 5.39
CA ARG A 108 -14.30 -2.41 6.62
C ARG A 108 -12.78 -2.33 6.77
N VAL A 109 -12.31 -2.23 8.01
CA VAL A 109 -10.87 -2.24 8.34
C VAL A 109 -10.51 -3.59 8.93
N VAL A 110 -9.48 -4.22 8.39
CA VAL A 110 -8.88 -5.45 8.92
C VAL A 110 -7.58 -5.07 9.61
N ILE A 111 -7.54 -5.23 10.93
CA ILE A 111 -6.40 -4.88 11.77
C ILE A 111 -5.60 -6.15 12.03
N ALA A 112 -4.30 -6.14 11.74
CA ALA A 112 -3.44 -7.30 11.89
C ALA A 112 -2.12 -6.97 12.59
N ASP A 113 -1.73 -7.79 13.56
CA ASP A 113 -0.44 -7.74 14.23
C ASP A 113 0.56 -8.60 13.47
N PHE A 114 1.55 -7.98 12.84
CA PHE A 114 2.64 -8.64 12.14
C PHE A 114 3.93 -8.70 12.95
N GLY A 115 4.07 -7.80 13.92
CA GLY A 115 5.31 -7.74 14.69
C GLY A 115 5.33 -6.63 15.72
N VAL A 116 4.23 -6.37 16.43
CA VAL A 116 4.24 -5.47 17.57
C VAL A 116 5.12 -6.07 18.67
N SER A 117 6.03 -5.27 19.25
CA SER A 117 7.05 -5.73 20.21
C SER A 117 6.51 -6.08 21.59
N SER A 118 5.21 -5.86 21.82
CA SER A 118 4.51 -6.25 23.04
C SER A 118 3.48 -7.33 22.78
N VAL A 119 3.10 -8.06 23.83
CA VAL A 119 2.01 -9.03 23.79
C VAL A 119 0.69 -8.28 23.80
N LEU A 120 -0.04 -8.30 22.70
CA LEU A 120 -1.36 -7.71 22.62
C LEU A 120 -2.41 -8.64 23.25
N GLN A 121 -3.42 -8.04 23.89
CA GLN A 121 -4.57 -8.80 24.39
C GLN A 121 -5.36 -9.38 23.20
N LYS A 122 -5.83 -10.60 23.36
CA LYS A 122 -6.69 -11.24 22.35
C LYS A 122 -7.96 -10.42 22.15
N HIS A 123 -8.24 -10.12 20.88
CA HIS A 123 -9.46 -9.43 20.47
C HIS A 123 -10.03 -10.10 19.22
N PRO A 124 -11.35 -10.31 19.10
CA PRO A 124 -11.94 -11.03 17.96
C PRO A 124 -11.69 -10.36 16.62
N GLU A 125 -11.51 -9.03 16.60
CA GLU A 125 -11.25 -8.25 15.38
C GLU A 125 -9.74 -8.06 15.11
N LEU A 126 -8.84 -8.47 16.01
CA LEU A 126 -7.41 -8.43 15.78
C LEU A 126 -6.95 -9.74 15.15
N LYS A 127 -6.40 -9.64 13.94
CA LYS A 127 -5.76 -10.78 13.28
C LYS A 127 -4.35 -10.96 13.80
N ASP A 128 -4.11 -12.12 14.42
CA ASP A 128 -2.77 -12.50 14.87
C ASP A 128 -1.99 -13.12 13.71
N LYS A 129 -1.10 -12.31 13.13
CA LYS A 129 -0.16 -12.68 12.07
C LYS A 129 1.29 -12.42 12.50
N LYS A 130 1.50 -12.35 13.80
CA LYS A 130 2.79 -12.00 14.38
C LYS A 130 3.90 -12.94 13.90
N ILE A 131 4.92 -12.37 13.29
CA ILE A 131 6.13 -13.08 12.83
C ILE A 131 7.13 -13.16 13.99
N ASN A 132 7.37 -12.04 14.65
CA ASN A 132 8.25 -11.92 15.82
C ASN A 132 7.86 -10.67 16.65
N MET A 133 8.53 -10.46 17.79
CA MET A 133 8.34 -9.34 18.72
C MET A 133 9.14 -8.11 18.26
N GLY A 134 8.72 -7.49 17.15
CA GLY A 134 9.45 -6.41 16.48
C GLY A 134 10.65 -6.89 15.68
N THR A 135 11.16 -6.04 14.79
CA THR A 135 12.39 -6.33 14.05
C THR A 135 13.63 -6.05 14.90
N ARG A 136 14.77 -6.57 14.48
CA ARG A 136 16.07 -6.18 15.02
C ARG A 136 16.48 -4.80 14.53
N ASN A 137 17.52 -4.22 15.14
CA ASN A 137 18.09 -2.94 14.72
C ASN A 137 18.98 -3.12 13.49
N MET A 138 18.64 -2.45 12.39
CA MET A 138 19.34 -2.54 11.11
C MET A 138 20.78 -2.05 11.15
N THR A 139 21.17 -1.23 12.16
CA THR A 139 22.56 -0.78 12.34
C THR A 139 23.46 -1.82 12.99
N LYS A 140 22.89 -2.95 13.44
CA LYS A 140 23.61 -4.05 14.10
C LYS A 140 23.63 -5.32 13.24
N GLY A 141 22.98 -5.34 12.09
CA GLY A 141 22.85 -6.48 11.18
C GLY A 141 21.46 -6.56 10.54
N PRO A 142 21.13 -7.65 9.85
CA PRO A 142 19.83 -7.84 9.22
C PRO A 142 18.67 -7.73 10.25
N VAL A 143 17.59 -7.04 9.87
CA VAL A 143 16.44 -6.79 10.77
C VAL A 143 15.62 -8.04 11.06
N MET A 144 15.65 -9.01 10.16
CA MET A 144 14.99 -10.30 10.30
C MET A 144 15.76 -11.38 9.51
N SER A 145 15.47 -12.64 9.74
CA SER A 145 16.01 -13.71 8.87
C SER A 145 15.28 -13.71 7.52
N ARG A 146 15.89 -14.35 6.51
CA ARG A 146 15.23 -14.49 5.20
C ARG A 146 13.91 -15.27 5.31
N GLU A 147 13.85 -16.26 6.20
CA GLU A 147 12.66 -17.05 6.48
C GLU A 147 11.56 -16.21 7.11
N GLU A 148 11.90 -15.30 8.03
CA GLU A 148 10.95 -14.35 8.64
C GLU A 148 10.41 -13.38 7.59
N ALA A 149 11.27 -12.87 6.68
CA ALA A 149 10.84 -12.02 5.56
C ALA A 149 9.86 -12.75 4.63
N ILE A 150 10.16 -14.00 4.26
CA ILE A 150 9.25 -14.85 3.47
C ILE A 150 7.93 -15.05 4.20
N ARG A 151 7.99 -15.38 5.50
CA ARG A 151 6.80 -15.58 6.34
C ARG A 151 5.92 -14.34 6.42
N SER A 152 6.50 -13.13 6.52
CA SER A 152 5.73 -11.89 6.57
C SER A 152 4.95 -11.66 5.27
N VAL A 153 5.57 -11.89 4.11
CA VAL A 153 4.88 -11.78 2.81
C VAL A 153 3.80 -12.86 2.67
N GLU A 154 4.11 -14.12 3.01
CA GLU A 154 3.14 -15.21 2.96
C GLU A 154 1.96 -14.98 3.90
N ALA A 155 2.18 -14.43 5.10
CA ALA A 155 1.12 -14.07 6.05
C ALA A 155 0.21 -12.95 5.53
N GLY A 156 0.75 -11.99 4.75
CA GLY A 156 -0.05 -10.98 4.06
C GLY A 156 -0.96 -11.59 2.99
N ILE A 157 -0.46 -12.56 2.21
CA ILE A 157 -1.26 -13.31 1.24
C ILE A 157 -2.38 -14.08 1.97
N GLU A 158 -2.04 -14.81 3.04
CA GLU A 158 -3.00 -15.55 3.85
C GLU A 158 -4.10 -14.67 4.44
N LEU A 159 -3.73 -13.47 4.90
CA LEU A 159 -4.69 -12.53 5.48
C LEU A 159 -5.77 -12.12 4.47
N VAL A 160 -5.38 -11.87 3.21
CA VAL A 160 -6.35 -11.59 2.14
C VAL A 160 -7.19 -12.84 1.84
N GLU A 161 -6.58 -14.01 1.74
CA GLU A 161 -7.28 -15.28 1.48
C GLU A 161 -8.33 -15.60 2.55
N GLU A 162 -8.07 -15.32 3.82
CA GLU A 162 -9.02 -15.47 4.92
C GLU A 162 -10.22 -14.50 4.83
N GLU A 163 -10.03 -13.34 4.21
CA GLU A 163 -11.07 -12.32 4.07
C GLU A 163 -11.89 -12.44 2.76
N LEU A 164 -11.40 -13.19 1.75
CA LEU A 164 -12.10 -13.41 0.47
C LEU A 164 -13.55 -13.92 0.64
N PRO A 165 -13.85 -14.88 1.55
CA PRO A 165 -15.22 -15.37 1.72
C PRO A 165 -16.23 -14.31 2.16
N LYS A 166 -15.75 -13.19 2.73
CA LYS A 166 -16.59 -12.04 3.14
C LYS A 166 -16.79 -11.03 2.02
N GLY A 167 -16.20 -11.26 0.86
CA GLY A 167 -16.19 -10.36 -0.30
C GLY A 167 -15.08 -9.30 -0.19
N ILE A 168 -14.33 -9.16 -1.30
CA ILE A 168 -13.36 -8.09 -1.53
C ILE A 168 -13.45 -7.69 -3.01
N ASP A 169 -14.02 -6.53 -3.30
CA ASP A 169 -14.05 -5.99 -4.67
C ASP A 169 -12.90 -5.02 -4.94
N ILE A 170 -12.45 -4.33 -3.89
CA ILE A 170 -11.30 -3.44 -3.87
C ILE A 170 -10.65 -3.53 -2.50
N LEU A 171 -9.33 -3.45 -2.46
CA LEU A 171 -8.60 -3.38 -1.20
C LEU A 171 -7.71 -2.14 -1.13
N GLY A 172 -7.57 -1.61 0.09
CA GLY A 172 -6.61 -0.58 0.45
C GLY A 172 -5.55 -1.13 1.40
N THR A 173 -4.37 -0.53 1.38
CA THR A 173 -3.28 -0.83 2.31
C THR A 173 -3.14 0.26 3.37
N GLY A 174 -2.69 -0.11 4.55
CA GLY A 174 -2.40 0.80 5.66
C GLY A 174 -1.38 0.18 6.59
N ASP A 175 -0.75 1.00 7.39
CA ASP A 175 0.35 0.63 8.27
C ASP A 175 0.25 1.27 9.65
N MET A 176 0.89 0.66 10.62
CA MET A 176 1.21 1.25 11.90
C MET A 176 2.53 0.67 12.42
N GLY A 177 3.52 1.54 12.67
CA GLY A 177 4.78 1.10 13.25
C GLY A 177 5.74 2.24 13.49
N ILE A 178 6.07 2.49 14.77
CA ILE A 178 7.06 3.52 15.09
C ILE A 178 8.42 3.10 14.53
N GLY A 179 9.04 4.00 13.73
CA GLY A 179 10.30 3.73 13.04
C GLY A 179 10.17 3.20 11.59
N ASN A 180 8.95 2.87 11.12
CA ASN A 180 8.73 2.31 9.78
C ASN A 180 9.15 3.24 8.63
N THR A 181 9.10 4.57 8.80
CA THR A 181 9.60 5.52 7.80
C THR A 181 11.10 5.38 7.57
N THR A 182 11.88 4.95 8.58
CA THR A 182 13.32 4.69 8.43
C THR A 182 13.56 3.46 7.55
N SER A 183 12.84 2.38 7.82
CA SER A 183 12.88 1.17 6.97
C SER A 183 12.38 1.45 5.55
N SER A 184 11.32 2.25 5.40
CA SER A 184 10.80 2.63 4.08
C SER A 184 11.78 3.48 3.28
N SER A 185 12.50 4.40 3.93
CA SER A 185 13.58 5.17 3.28
C SER A 185 14.74 4.27 2.84
N ALA A 186 15.13 3.29 3.67
CA ALA A 186 16.16 2.33 3.31
C ALA A 186 15.74 1.46 2.10
N ILE A 187 14.51 0.93 2.09
CA ILE A 187 13.95 0.18 0.96
C ILE A 187 13.92 1.05 -0.30
N ALA A 188 13.42 2.29 -0.19
CA ALA A 188 13.35 3.22 -1.31
C ALA A 188 14.74 3.51 -1.89
N ALA A 189 15.73 3.82 -1.05
CA ALA A 189 17.11 4.06 -1.50
C ALA A 189 17.68 2.88 -2.29
N VAL A 190 17.50 1.66 -1.78
CA VAL A 190 18.05 0.44 -2.41
C VAL A 190 17.36 0.12 -3.73
N LEU A 191 16.01 0.10 -3.75
CA LEU A 191 15.25 -0.37 -4.91
C LEU A 191 15.13 0.67 -6.02
N THR A 192 15.22 1.97 -5.68
CA THR A 192 15.20 3.05 -6.70
C THR A 192 16.60 3.49 -7.12
N GLY A 193 17.64 3.17 -6.34
CA GLY A 193 19.00 3.64 -6.56
C GLY A 193 19.24 5.11 -6.23
N VAL A 194 18.26 5.78 -5.61
CA VAL A 194 18.34 7.20 -5.24
C VAL A 194 19.04 7.37 -3.89
N ASP A 195 19.79 8.45 -3.75
CA ASP A 195 20.55 8.76 -2.51
C ASP A 195 19.65 8.78 -1.26
N VAL A 196 20.20 8.27 -0.15
CA VAL A 196 19.49 8.15 1.14
C VAL A 196 18.94 9.49 1.63
N ALA A 197 19.72 10.59 1.52
CA ALA A 197 19.26 11.89 2.01
C ALA A 197 18.07 12.41 1.18
N THR A 198 18.01 12.06 -0.11
CA THR A 198 16.93 12.46 -1.00
C THR A 198 15.62 11.73 -0.72
N VAL A 199 15.69 10.42 -0.38
CA VAL A 199 14.49 9.61 -0.08
C VAL A 199 14.05 9.71 1.38
N THR A 200 14.84 10.35 2.26
CA THR A 200 14.56 10.43 3.69
C THR A 200 13.80 11.71 4.03
N GLY A 201 12.53 11.57 4.32
CA GLY A 201 11.69 12.66 4.80
C GLY A 201 11.83 12.91 6.30
N ARG A 202 11.12 13.94 6.77
CA ARG A 202 11.11 14.34 8.19
C ARG A 202 10.11 13.56 9.05
N GLY A 203 9.39 12.61 8.45
CA GLY A 203 8.40 11.80 9.16
C GLY A 203 7.35 12.67 9.86
N THR A 204 7.20 12.45 11.16
CA THR A 204 6.21 13.15 12.00
C THR A 204 6.64 14.57 12.43
N GLY A 205 7.64 15.19 11.75
CA GLY A 205 8.07 16.56 12.01
C GLY A 205 9.40 16.65 12.77
N LEU A 206 10.36 15.81 12.40
CA LEU A 206 11.73 15.84 12.95
C LEU A 206 12.42 17.16 12.65
N ASP A 207 13.21 17.67 13.61
CA ASP A 207 14.13 18.77 13.40
C ASP A 207 15.34 18.36 12.54
N ASP A 208 16.19 19.33 12.17
CA ASP A 208 17.32 19.09 11.27
C ASP A 208 18.35 18.12 11.86
N GLU A 209 18.54 18.11 13.19
CA GLU A 209 19.51 17.23 13.83
C GLU A 209 19.05 15.77 13.81
N VAL A 210 17.79 15.52 14.16
CA VAL A 210 17.20 14.18 14.14
C VAL A 210 17.07 13.67 12.71
N TRP A 211 16.76 14.54 11.73
CA TRP A 211 16.75 14.16 10.32
C TRP A 211 18.15 13.74 9.83
N ARG A 212 19.22 14.49 10.15
CA ARG A 212 20.60 14.10 9.79
C ARG A 212 20.97 12.76 10.42
N ARG A 213 20.67 12.57 11.70
CA ARG A 213 20.87 11.29 12.39
C ARG A 213 20.16 10.15 11.69
N LYS A 214 18.92 10.36 11.26
CA LYS A 214 18.16 9.34 10.51
C LYS A 214 18.84 8.98 9.19
N VAL A 215 19.35 9.96 8.45
CA VAL A 215 20.13 9.73 7.22
C VAL A 215 21.38 8.91 7.51
N GLU A 216 22.18 9.28 8.53
CA GLU A 216 23.40 8.57 8.95
C GLU A 216 23.10 7.13 9.39
N VAL A 217 22.02 6.92 10.13
CA VAL A 217 21.55 5.59 10.57
C VAL A 217 21.21 4.70 9.37
N ILE A 218 20.53 5.22 8.37
CA ILE A 218 20.19 4.47 7.16
C ILE A 218 21.46 4.17 6.35
N GLN A 219 22.35 5.14 6.14
CA GLN A 219 23.61 4.93 5.43
C GLN A 219 24.44 3.82 6.08
N LYS A 220 24.62 3.90 7.41
CA LYS A 220 25.29 2.86 8.20
C LYS A 220 24.65 1.49 8.04
N ALA A 221 23.32 1.44 8.07
CA ALA A 221 22.57 0.20 7.88
C ALA A 221 22.79 -0.42 6.50
N LEU A 222 22.83 0.38 5.44
CA LEU A 222 23.10 -0.08 4.07
C LEU A 222 24.53 -0.56 3.90
N GLU A 223 25.53 0.12 4.52
CA GLU A 223 26.92 -0.31 4.51
C GLU A 223 27.13 -1.67 5.19
N ILE A 224 26.50 -1.88 6.35
CA ILE A 224 26.63 -3.12 7.13
C ILE A 224 25.93 -4.29 6.41
N ASN A 225 24.69 -4.08 5.97
CA ASN A 225 23.83 -5.17 5.49
C ASN A 225 23.98 -5.43 3.99
N ARG A 226 24.39 -4.46 3.19
CA ARG A 226 24.57 -4.56 1.73
C ARG A 226 23.41 -5.29 1.05
N PRO A 227 22.18 -4.75 1.15
CA PRO A 227 21.02 -5.38 0.53
C PRO A 227 21.19 -5.47 -0.99
N ASN A 228 20.80 -6.61 -1.57
CA ASN A 228 20.84 -6.83 -3.01
C ASN A 228 19.59 -6.23 -3.66
N PRO A 229 19.69 -5.18 -4.50
CA PRO A 229 18.54 -4.55 -5.15
C PRO A 229 17.75 -5.48 -6.09
N ASP A 230 18.37 -6.55 -6.58
CA ASP A 230 17.73 -7.53 -7.46
C ASP A 230 16.95 -8.63 -6.70
N ASP A 231 16.97 -8.60 -5.37
CA ASP A 231 16.27 -9.57 -4.51
C ASP A 231 15.44 -8.84 -3.44
N GLY A 232 14.15 -8.62 -3.73
CA GLY A 232 13.24 -7.92 -2.80
C GLY A 232 13.10 -8.60 -1.43
N ILE A 233 13.26 -9.93 -1.33
CA ILE A 233 13.28 -10.63 -0.04
C ILE A 233 14.57 -10.35 0.73
N ASP A 234 15.69 -10.22 0.05
CA ASP A 234 16.95 -9.84 0.68
C ASP A 234 16.87 -8.41 1.23
N VAL A 235 16.37 -7.46 0.43
CA VAL A 235 16.12 -6.07 0.88
C VAL A 235 15.21 -6.06 2.09
N LEU A 236 14.06 -6.74 2.03
CA LEU A 236 13.11 -6.82 3.14
C LEU A 236 13.75 -7.41 4.41
N SER A 237 14.54 -8.47 4.27
CA SER A 237 15.19 -9.14 5.40
C SER A 237 16.25 -8.28 6.08
N LYS A 238 16.92 -7.40 5.33
CA LYS A 238 18.06 -6.62 5.79
C LYS A 238 17.65 -5.27 6.40
N VAL A 239 16.65 -4.60 5.79
CA VAL A 239 16.30 -3.23 6.16
C VAL A 239 14.78 -2.96 6.24
N GLY A 240 13.95 -3.99 6.12
CA GLY A 240 12.49 -3.86 6.07
C GLY A 240 11.77 -3.83 7.41
N GLY A 241 10.52 -4.31 7.38
CA GLY A 241 9.61 -4.45 8.51
C GLY A 241 8.64 -5.61 8.30
N PHE A 242 8.13 -6.20 9.36
CA PHE A 242 7.19 -7.33 9.24
C PHE A 242 5.87 -6.89 8.61
N GLU A 243 5.36 -5.73 9.00
CA GLU A 243 4.16 -5.12 8.41
C GLU A 243 4.38 -4.72 6.95
N ILE A 244 5.59 -4.23 6.59
CA ILE A 244 5.95 -3.89 5.21
C ILE A 244 5.92 -5.15 4.34
N GLY A 245 6.51 -6.26 4.83
CA GLY A 245 6.42 -7.56 4.18
C GLY A 245 4.98 -8.06 4.06
N GLY A 246 4.19 -7.89 5.12
CA GLY A 246 2.76 -8.21 5.12
C GLY A 246 1.98 -7.41 4.05
N ILE A 247 2.21 -6.10 3.96
CA ILE A 247 1.58 -5.24 2.94
C ILE A 247 2.00 -5.68 1.53
N ALA A 248 3.28 -6.03 1.31
CA ALA A 248 3.72 -6.59 0.02
C ALA A 248 2.96 -7.88 -0.31
N GLY A 249 2.70 -8.74 0.69
CA GLY A 249 1.87 -9.93 0.54
C GLY A 249 0.41 -9.62 0.20
N VAL A 250 -0.18 -8.61 0.85
CA VAL A 250 -1.55 -8.12 0.55
C VAL A 250 -1.62 -7.62 -0.90
N ILE A 251 -0.62 -6.89 -1.37
CA ILE A 251 -0.52 -6.39 -2.75
C ILE A 251 -0.45 -7.56 -3.75
N LEU A 252 0.42 -8.56 -3.51
CA LEU A 252 0.53 -9.74 -4.35
C LEU A 252 -0.78 -10.54 -4.42
N ALA A 253 -1.49 -10.68 -3.30
CA ALA A 253 -2.78 -11.34 -3.24
C ALA A 253 -3.85 -10.55 -4.01
N GLY A 254 -3.88 -9.22 -3.91
CA GLY A 254 -4.76 -8.37 -4.71
C GLY A 254 -4.58 -8.65 -6.21
N ALA A 255 -3.34 -8.67 -6.70
CA ALA A 255 -3.04 -8.98 -8.09
C ALA A 255 -3.42 -10.42 -8.48
N LYS A 256 -3.12 -11.42 -7.63
CA LYS A 256 -3.50 -12.83 -7.83
C LYS A 256 -5.00 -12.99 -8.03
N TYR A 257 -5.82 -12.31 -7.24
CA TYR A 257 -7.27 -12.44 -7.23
C TYR A 257 -7.99 -11.40 -8.07
N ARG A 258 -7.27 -10.64 -8.91
CA ARG A 258 -7.82 -9.59 -9.78
C ARG A 258 -8.63 -8.56 -9.00
N ILE A 259 -8.08 -8.12 -7.87
CA ILE A 259 -8.65 -7.09 -7.00
C ILE A 259 -7.81 -5.82 -7.16
N PRO A 260 -8.41 -4.66 -7.47
CA PRO A 260 -7.71 -3.37 -7.48
C PRO A 260 -7.10 -3.08 -6.10
N VAL A 261 -5.85 -2.66 -6.07
CA VAL A 261 -5.08 -2.38 -4.85
C VAL A 261 -4.82 -0.88 -4.75
N VAL A 262 -5.47 -0.22 -3.82
CA VAL A 262 -5.25 1.20 -3.53
C VAL A 262 -4.17 1.32 -2.46
N ILE A 263 -2.96 1.72 -2.87
CA ILE A 263 -1.85 1.94 -1.95
C ILE A 263 -1.99 3.28 -1.25
N ASP A 264 -1.70 3.31 0.06
CA ASP A 264 -1.79 4.51 0.90
C ASP A 264 -0.63 5.48 0.65
N GLY A 265 0.24 5.67 1.61
CA GLY A 265 1.35 6.63 1.58
C GLY A 265 2.71 5.95 1.42
N PHE A 266 3.72 6.55 2.06
CA PHE A 266 5.13 6.21 1.89
C PHE A 266 5.46 4.75 2.27
N ILE A 267 4.91 4.25 3.38
CA ILE A 267 5.17 2.88 3.85
C ILE A 267 4.56 1.85 2.88
N SER A 268 3.30 2.09 2.49
CA SER A 268 2.62 1.26 1.47
C SER A 268 3.34 1.31 0.13
N GLY A 269 3.92 2.46 -0.24
CA GLY A 269 4.78 2.61 -1.40
C GLY A 269 6.04 1.76 -1.32
N ALA A 270 6.72 1.75 -0.17
CA ALA A 270 7.90 0.88 0.05
C ALA A 270 7.53 -0.61 -0.05
N ALA A 271 6.37 -1.00 0.49
CA ALA A 271 5.85 -2.36 0.32
C ALA A 271 5.50 -2.68 -1.15
N ALA A 272 5.00 -1.70 -1.90
CA ALA A 272 4.74 -1.85 -3.34
C ALA A 272 6.05 -2.04 -4.14
N LEU A 273 7.15 -1.37 -3.76
CA LEU A 273 8.48 -1.64 -4.34
C LEU A 273 8.90 -3.09 -4.10
N ILE A 274 8.74 -3.63 -2.89
CA ILE A 274 9.02 -5.05 -2.60
C ILE A 274 8.12 -5.96 -3.44
N ALA A 275 6.82 -5.72 -3.51
CA ALA A 275 5.89 -6.54 -4.28
C ALA A 275 6.21 -6.54 -5.78
N THR A 276 6.56 -5.38 -6.34
CA THR A 276 6.89 -5.24 -7.77
C THR A 276 8.27 -5.79 -8.10
N SER A 277 9.24 -5.76 -7.18
CA SER A 277 10.52 -6.45 -7.36
C SER A 277 10.36 -7.98 -7.41
N LEU A 278 9.38 -8.53 -6.67
CA LEU A 278 9.04 -9.96 -6.73
C LEU A 278 8.26 -10.31 -8.00
N SER A 279 7.38 -9.42 -8.47
CA SER A 279 6.58 -9.61 -9.69
C SER A 279 6.24 -8.26 -10.32
N PRO A 280 6.92 -7.86 -11.41
CA PRO A 280 6.64 -6.58 -12.09
C PRO A 280 5.20 -6.41 -12.57
N GLN A 281 4.51 -7.51 -12.87
CA GLN A 281 3.10 -7.48 -13.29
C GLN A 281 2.15 -6.98 -12.19
N THR A 282 2.55 -7.03 -10.93
CA THR A 282 1.78 -6.52 -9.79
C THR A 282 1.47 -5.03 -9.94
N LYS A 283 2.36 -4.27 -10.58
CA LYS A 283 2.19 -2.83 -10.86
C LYS A 283 0.87 -2.52 -11.56
N LEU A 284 0.39 -3.39 -12.45
CA LEU A 284 -0.84 -3.20 -13.21
C LEU A 284 -2.09 -3.10 -12.33
N TYR A 285 -2.02 -3.62 -11.12
CA TYR A 285 -3.11 -3.67 -10.15
C TYR A 285 -3.10 -2.53 -9.14
N LEU A 286 -2.00 -1.73 -9.12
CA LEU A 286 -1.80 -0.65 -8.16
C LEU A 286 -2.52 0.63 -8.58
N ILE A 287 -3.10 1.31 -7.60
CA ILE A 287 -3.69 2.64 -7.69
C ILE A 287 -3.09 3.47 -6.57
N ALA A 288 -2.36 4.53 -6.90
CA ALA A 288 -1.80 5.44 -5.91
C ALA A 288 -2.88 6.39 -5.39
N SER A 289 -3.24 6.29 -4.11
CA SER A 289 -4.31 7.09 -3.52
C SER A 289 -3.99 8.58 -3.47
N HIS A 290 -2.83 8.93 -2.94
CA HIS A 290 -2.41 10.32 -2.76
C HIS A 290 -0.90 10.46 -2.82
N GLN A 291 -0.43 11.67 -3.00
CA GLN A 291 0.96 12.03 -2.78
C GLN A 291 1.14 12.43 -1.33
N SER A 292 1.94 11.67 -0.58
CA SER A 292 2.34 12.06 0.77
C SER A 292 3.37 13.20 0.71
N VAL A 293 3.45 14.00 1.77
CA VAL A 293 4.52 15.02 1.93
C VAL A 293 5.90 14.41 2.17
N GLU A 294 6.00 13.11 2.41
CA GLU A 294 7.27 12.40 2.50
C GLU A 294 7.98 12.39 1.13
N GLN A 295 9.17 12.99 1.05
CA GLN A 295 9.93 13.12 -0.22
C GLN A 295 10.16 11.79 -0.91
N GLY A 296 10.50 10.75 -0.15
CA GLY A 296 10.69 9.40 -0.68
C GLY A 296 9.45 8.82 -1.35
N HIS A 297 8.24 9.27 -0.98
CA HIS A 297 7.01 8.77 -1.61
C HIS A 297 6.88 9.19 -3.07
N GLN A 298 7.19 10.45 -3.39
CA GLN A 298 7.20 10.91 -4.78
C GLN A 298 8.16 10.09 -5.63
N ILE A 299 9.37 9.84 -5.13
CA ILE A 299 10.40 9.03 -5.81
C ILE A 299 9.89 7.60 -6.06
N ILE A 300 9.23 7.00 -5.07
CA ILE A 300 8.61 5.68 -5.24
C ILE A 300 7.54 5.71 -6.33
N LEU A 301 6.65 6.70 -6.32
CA LEU A 301 5.58 6.82 -7.31
C LEU A 301 6.15 7.01 -8.73
N GLU A 302 7.19 7.83 -8.88
CA GLU A 302 7.90 8.01 -10.15
C GLU A 302 8.57 6.71 -10.62
N HIS A 303 9.27 5.99 -9.72
CA HIS A 303 9.89 4.71 -10.04
C HIS A 303 8.86 3.65 -10.47
N LEU A 304 7.71 3.62 -9.81
CA LEU A 304 6.58 2.75 -10.14
C LEU A 304 5.75 3.28 -11.32
N ASP A 305 6.04 4.49 -11.85
CA ASP A 305 5.25 5.17 -12.88
C ASP A 305 3.75 5.20 -12.51
N LEU A 306 3.46 5.57 -11.25
CA LEU A 306 2.13 5.71 -10.71
C LEU A 306 1.79 7.20 -10.52
N LYS A 307 0.60 7.58 -10.96
CA LYS A 307 0.09 8.94 -10.76
C LYS A 307 -0.87 8.97 -9.59
N PRO A 308 -0.59 9.74 -8.51
CA PRO A 308 -1.47 9.83 -7.36
C PRO A 308 -2.79 10.53 -7.73
N LEU A 309 -3.90 10.09 -7.12
CA LEU A 309 -5.23 10.65 -7.33
C LEU A 309 -5.42 11.96 -6.58
N LEU A 310 -4.78 12.13 -5.43
CA LEU A 310 -4.95 13.27 -4.53
C LEU A 310 -3.60 13.86 -4.11
N ASN A 311 -3.60 15.17 -3.85
CA ASN A 311 -2.55 15.88 -3.13
C ASN A 311 -3.23 16.76 -2.06
N LEU A 312 -3.17 16.31 -0.80
CA LEU A 312 -3.84 16.92 0.35
C LEU A 312 -2.87 17.15 1.52
N ASP A 313 -1.57 17.17 1.26
CA ASP A 313 -0.50 17.33 2.26
C ASP A 313 -0.57 16.31 3.40
N MET A 314 -1.11 15.11 3.14
CA MET A 314 -1.28 14.04 4.12
C MET A 314 0.03 13.31 4.39
N ARG A 315 0.22 12.85 5.65
CA ARG A 315 1.31 11.98 6.08
C ARG A 315 0.94 11.07 7.27
N LEU A 316 -0.33 10.74 7.43
CA LEU A 316 -0.77 9.99 8.61
C LEU A 316 -0.45 8.49 8.52
N GLY A 317 -0.61 7.88 7.34
CA GLY A 317 -0.59 6.43 7.19
C GLY A 317 -1.94 5.81 7.56
N GLU A 318 -1.94 4.67 8.22
CA GLU A 318 -3.10 3.91 8.69
C GLU A 318 -3.99 3.35 7.56
N GLY A 319 -3.81 3.78 6.30
CA GLY A 319 -4.70 3.53 5.17
C GLY A 319 -5.66 4.69 4.87
N THR A 320 -5.39 5.88 5.44
CA THR A 320 -6.29 7.04 5.33
C THR A 320 -6.38 7.57 3.91
N GLY A 321 -5.27 7.64 3.20
CA GLY A 321 -5.26 7.99 1.78
C GLY A 321 -5.94 6.91 0.93
N ALA A 322 -5.70 5.62 1.26
CA ALA A 322 -6.35 4.52 0.56
C ALA A 322 -7.87 4.59 0.68
N ALA A 323 -8.41 4.96 1.85
CA ALA A 323 -9.86 5.18 2.03
C ALA A 323 -10.41 6.23 1.05
N LEU A 324 -9.73 7.38 0.94
CA LEU A 324 -10.13 8.44 0.01
C LEU A 324 -9.95 8.01 -1.45
N GLY A 325 -8.87 7.29 -1.77
CA GLY A 325 -8.65 6.72 -3.09
C GLY A 325 -9.75 5.75 -3.51
N ILE A 326 -10.19 4.87 -2.60
CA ILE A 326 -11.31 3.93 -2.84
C ILE A 326 -12.59 4.69 -3.20
N PHE A 327 -12.88 5.80 -2.53
CA PHE A 327 -14.03 6.65 -2.86
C PHE A 327 -13.97 7.17 -4.31
N LEU A 328 -12.78 7.62 -4.75
CA LEU A 328 -12.60 8.10 -6.14
C LEU A 328 -12.70 6.97 -7.15
N VAL A 329 -12.18 5.78 -6.83
CA VAL A 329 -12.35 4.59 -7.68
C VAL A 329 -13.84 4.26 -7.84
N GLU A 330 -14.60 4.21 -6.75
CA GLU A 330 -16.04 3.96 -6.81
C GLU A 330 -16.78 5.03 -7.64
N ALA A 331 -16.46 6.31 -7.43
CA ALA A 331 -17.03 7.41 -8.22
C ALA A 331 -16.75 7.26 -9.72
N SER A 332 -15.52 6.86 -10.09
CA SER A 332 -15.14 6.63 -11.50
C SER A 332 -15.95 5.51 -12.16
N LEU A 333 -16.23 4.45 -11.41
CA LEU A 333 -17.01 3.32 -11.89
C LEU A 333 -18.50 3.65 -11.99
N LYS A 334 -19.04 4.44 -11.05
CA LYS A 334 -20.42 4.94 -11.14
C LYS A 334 -20.63 5.84 -12.35
N ILE A 335 -19.65 6.72 -12.66
CA ILE A 335 -19.68 7.51 -13.89
C ILE A 335 -19.74 6.60 -15.11
N LEU A 336 -18.89 5.58 -15.17
CA LEU A 336 -18.87 4.63 -16.28
C LEU A 336 -20.21 3.85 -16.44
N ASP A 337 -20.83 3.46 -15.33
CA ASP A 337 -22.07 2.64 -15.33
C ASP A 337 -23.35 3.48 -15.49
N GLU A 338 -23.46 4.61 -14.78
CA GLU A 338 -24.72 5.35 -14.57
C GLU A 338 -24.87 6.59 -15.46
N MET A 339 -23.76 7.17 -15.95
CA MET A 339 -23.84 8.35 -16.82
C MET A 339 -24.36 7.95 -18.21
N ALA A 340 -25.36 8.70 -18.70
CA ALA A 340 -25.95 8.42 -20.01
C ALA A 340 -24.99 8.70 -21.16
N THR A 341 -25.08 7.91 -22.21
CA THR A 341 -24.41 8.19 -23.49
C THR A 341 -25.14 9.29 -24.26
N PHE A 342 -24.50 9.90 -25.26
CA PHE A 342 -25.12 10.89 -26.12
C PHE A 342 -26.42 10.36 -26.76
N SER A 343 -26.40 9.11 -27.23
CA SER A 343 -27.56 8.43 -27.80
C SER A 343 -28.69 8.22 -26.79
N GLU A 344 -28.36 7.73 -25.58
CA GLU A 344 -29.35 7.50 -24.50
C GLU A 344 -30.00 8.81 -24.02
N ALA A 345 -29.26 9.90 -23.98
CA ALA A 345 -29.73 11.19 -23.50
C ALA A 345 -30.37 12.05 -24.60
N GLY A 346 -30.27 11.67 -25.87
CA GLY A 346 -30.73 12.49 -27.00
C GLY A 346 -29.97 13.82 -27.15
N VAL A 347 -28.72 13.85 -26.68
CA VAL A 347 -27.84 15.05 -26.78
C VAL A 347 -27.05 14.96 -28.07
N SER A 348 -26.91 16.09 -28.77
CA SER A 348 -26.14 16.17 -30.00
C SER A 348 -24.65 15.96 -29.75
N GLU A 349 -24.03 15.14 -30.57
CA GLU A 349 -22.58 14.92 -30.55
C GLU A 349 -21.82 16.13 -31.13
N LYS A 350 -20.51 16.16 -30.90
CA LYS A 350 -19.62 17.16 -31.48
C LYS A 350 -19.60 17.02 -32.99
N ILE A 351 -19.77 18.14 -33.69
CA ILE A 351 -19.68 18.27 -35.19
C ILE A 351 -18.21 18.15 -35.62
#